data_0ec80290ad17ca968b0afea39b55b907
#
_entry.id   0ec80290ad17ca968b0afea39b55b907
#
_cell.length_a   1.000
_cell.length_b   1.000
_cell.length_c   1.000
_cell.angle_alpha   90.00
_cell.angle_beta   90.00
_cell.angle_gamma   90.00
#
_symmetry.space_group_name_H-M   'P 1'
#
loop_
_entity.id
_entity.type
_entity.pdbx_description
1 polymer ?
#
loop_
_entity_poly.entity_id
_entity_poly.type
_entity_poly.pdbx_seq_one_letter_code
_entity_poly.pdbx_strand_id
1 'polypeptide(L)'
;MLSVRGQQTEMAQQRQNFQLAPELRKDKNFFNHMDLGVTLGTAGLGLEVSMPVHDMVRVRTGLSYTPRFEVPMTFGIQVGDDPATSASKFNKMAAVLQDLTGNPVDDHVEMLGKAKMWNWNLLVDFYPLKHNKHWRVTAGFFLGPSTVAEAFNKTESMASLVAVSIYNNMYDKLHGKTKRELAGVKLIDLSVLGEKYSDIYFDLDLLLKLQEGFDNAGRMGIHLGNYVRDVVDEAGNVIHKQGDPYILTPDDDHMVKANMKVNAFKPYVGFGYEGRLVKGNDRLKVGVDAGVMLWGGKPSVFTHDGTDLINDVEGVTGKVGDYVDVMSKLSVYTVLNVKFSYTIF
;
A
#
# COMPACT_ATOMS: atom_id res chain seq x y z
N MET A 1 -68.77 13.15 -23.93
CA MET A 1 -68.47 12.23 -22.78
C MET A 1 -67.64 11.01 -23.14
N LEU A 2 -67.34 10.70 -24.38
CA LEU A 2 -66.51 9.54 -24.80
C LEU A 2 -65.00 9.82 -24.81
N SER A 3 -64.54 11.05 -24.92
CA SER A 3 -63.10 11.41 -24.97
C SER A 3 -62.35 11.33 -23.63
N VAL A 4 -63.05 11.58 -22.52
CA VAL A 4 -62.43 11.56 -21.18
C VAL A 4 -62.20 10.15 -20.67
N ARG A 5 -63.03 9.17 -21.10
CA ARG A 5 -62.84 7.75 -20.76
C ARG A 5 -61.63 7.13 -21.46
N GLY A 6 -61.34 7.55 -22.70
CA GLY A 6 -60.17 7.07 -23.44
C GLY A 6 -58.86 7.49 -22.81
N GLN A 7 -58.74 8.76 -22.42
CA GLN A 7 -57.51 9.27 -21.74
C GLN A 7 -57.28 8.69 -20.33
N GLN A 8 -58.34 8.39 -19.60
CA GLN A 8 -58.21 7.70 -18.29
C GLN A 8 -57.75 6.25 -18.44
N THR A 9 -58.17 5.58 -19.52
CA THR A 9 -57.75 4.19 -19.83
C THR A 9 -56.29 4.14 -20.29
N GLU A 10 -55.84 5.10 -21.12
CA GLU A 10 -54.45 5.20 -21.56
C GLU A 10 -53.50 5.57 -20.40
N MET A 11 -53.88 6.50 -19.52
CA MET A 11 -53.10 6.82 -18.32
C MET A 11 -53.08 5.66 -17.32
N ALA A 12 -54.11 4.89 -17.23
CA ALA A 12 -54.12 3.68 -16.41
C ALA A 12 -53.25 2.56 -17.01
N GLN A 13 -53.22 2.41 -18.34
CA GLN A 13 -52.29 1.52 -19.02
C GLN A 13 -50.83 1.99 -18.99
N GLN A 14 -50.57 3.28 -19.10
CA GLN A 14 -49.19 3.82 -18.91
C GLN A 14 -48.70 3.66 -17.48
N ARG A 15 -49.55 3.75 -16.47
CA ARG A 15 -49.20 3.44 -15.08
C ARG A 15 -48.96 1.95 -14.83
N GLN A 16 -49.59 1.06 -15.61
CA GLN A 16 -49.31 -0.37 -15.55
C GLN A 16 -48.00 -0.79 -16.24
N ASN A 17 -47.43 0.06 -17.10
CA ASN A 17 -46.19 -0.22 -17.82
C ASN A 17 -44.93 0.23 -17.07
N PHE A 18 -45.06 0.88 -15.93
CA PHE A 18 -43.92 1.04 -14.99
C PHE A 18 -43.78 -0.27 -14.19
N GLN A 19 -43.28 -1.28 -14.87
CA GLN A 19 -43.16 -2.61 -14.28
C GLN A 19 -41.89 -2.68 -13.44
N LEU A 20 -42.04 -2.58 -12.13
CA LEU A 20 -41.09 -3.17 -11.19
C LEU A 20 -40.84 -4.65 -11.58
N ALA A 21 -39.68 -5.19 -11.25
CA ALA A 21 -39.37 -6.59 -11.53
C ALA A 21 -40.54 -7.50 -11.20
N PRO A 22 -40.84 -8.54 -12.01
CA PRO A 22 -42.02 -9.43 -11.79
C PRO A 22 -42.08 -9.98 -10.37
N GLU A 23 -40.96 -10.12 -9.72
CA GLU A 23 -40.77 -10.54 -8.33
C GLU A 23 -41.26 -9.50 -7.31
N LEU A 24 -41.21 -8.22 -7.64
CA LEU A 24 -41.70 -7.11 -6.81
C LEU A 24 -43.21 -6.84 -7.02
N ARG A 25 -43.80 -7.47 -8.02
CA ARG A 25 -45.26 -7.34 -8.30
C ARG A 25 -46.15 -8.09 -7.31
N LYS A 26 -45.64 -9.17 -6.71
CA LYS A 26 -46.45 -10.03 -5.84
C LYS A 26 -46.59 -9.47 -4.42
N ASP A 27 -45.62 -8.76 -3.94
CA ASP A 27 -45.67 -8.17 -2.62
C ASP A 27 -45.20 -6.70 -2.66
N LYS A 28 -46.01 -5.80 -2.13
CA LYS A 28 -45.74 -4.37 -2.06
C LYS A 28 -44.60 -4.02 -1.10
N ASN A 29 -43.90 -5.01 -0.54
CA ASN A 29 -42.80 -4.85 0.39
C ASN A 29 -41.45 -4.94 -0.35
N PHE A 30 -40.80 -3.81 -0.49
CA PHE A 30 -39.50 -3.66 -1.14
C PHE A 30 -38.39 -4.57 -0.54
N PHE A 31 -38.54 -4.95 0.73
CA PHE A 31 -37.59 -5.81 1.44
C PHE A 31 -37.77 -7.32 1.19
N ASN A 32 -38.82 -7.73 0.48
CA ASN A 32 -39.11 -9.15 0.28
C ASN A 32 -38.24 -9.84 -0.79
N HIS A 33 -37.28 -9.13 -1.41
CA HIS A 33 -36.40 -9.67 -2.46
C HIS A 33 -34.94 -9.30 -2.24
N MET A 34 -34.55 -9.27 -1.00
CA MET A 34 -33.15 -8.96 -0.61
C MET A 34 -32.32 -10.25 -0.61
N ASP A 35 -31.20 -10.21 -1.32
CA ASP A 35 -30.20 -11.28 -1.25
C ASP A 35 -29.09 -10.84 -0.29
N LEU A 36 -28.72 -11.72 0.62
CA LEU A 36 -27.51 -11.62 1.43
C LEU A 36 -26.44 -12.52 0.83
N GLY A 37 -25.26 -11.98 0.57
CA GLY A 37 -24.18 -12.69 -0.07
C GLY A 37 -22.87 -12.63 0.72
N VAL A 38 -22.09 -13.70 0.57
CA VAL A 38 -20.69 -13.77 0.99
C VAL A 38 -19.84 -13.85 -0.27
N THR A 39 -18.81 -13.03 -0.35
CA THR A 39 -17.85 -13.02 -1.46
C THR A 39 -16.48 -13.45 -1.00
N LEU A 40 -15.76 -14.18 -1.86
CA LEU A 40 -14.39 -14.61 -1.66
C LEU A 40 -13.63 -14.44 -2.97
N GLY A 41 -12.50 -13.77 -2.92
CA GLY A 41 -11.66 -13.57 -4.10
C GLY A 41 -10.49 -12.63 -3.88
N THR A 42 -10.03 -12.00 -4.96
CA THR A 42 -8.89 -11.09 -4.90
C THR A 42 -9.18 -9.83 -4.06
N ALA A 43 -10.44 -9.38 -4.01
CA ALA A 43 -10.87 -8.30 -3.11
C ALA A 43 -10.99 -8.73 -1.64
N GLY A 44 -10.68 -9.99 -1.32
CA GLY A 44 -10.75 -10.57 0.03
C GLY A 44 -12.07 -11.25 0.34
N LEU A 45 -12.36 -11.34 1.63
CA LEU A 45 -13.65 -11.81 2.16
C LEU A 45 -14.62 -10.64 2.24
N GLY A 46 -15.84 -10.81 1.76
CA GLY A 46 -16.85 -9.75 1.77
C GLY A 46 -18.23 -10.23 2.18
N LEU A 47 -19.00 -9.30 2.71
CA LEU A 47 -20.42 -9.42 2.94
C LEU A 47 -21.14 -8.41 2.06
N GLU A 48 -22.19 -8.83 1.39
CA GLU A 48 -22.89 -8.02 0.41
C GLU A 48 -24.40 -8.20 0.54
N VAL A 49 -25.10 -7.10 0.41
CA VAL A 49 -26.56 -7.06 0.31
C VAL A 49 -26.91 -6.58 -1.09
N SER A 50 -27.85 -7.24 -1.73
CA SER A 50 -28.32 -6.83 -3.05
C SER A 50 -29.83 -6.88 -3.13
N MET A 51 -30.40 -5.95 -3.90
CA MET A 51 -31.86 -5.90 -4.14
C MET A 51 -32.15 -5.50 -5.59
N PRO A 52 -33.14 -6.12 -6.23
CA PRO A 52 -33.59 -5.72 -7.53
C PRO A 52 -34.37 -4.40 -7.43
N VAL A 53 -33.99 -3.40 -8.20
CA VAL A 53 -34.70 -2.12 -8.30
C VAL A 53 -35.53 -2.02 -9.61
N HIS A 54 -35.18 -2.86 -10.57
CA HIS A 54 -35.87 -2.97 -11.86
C HIS A 54 -35.67 -4.38 -12.42
N ASP A 55 -36.51 -4.79 -13.42
CA ASP A 55 -36.39 -6.10 -14.07
C ASP A 55 -34.98 -6.45 -14.60
N MET A 56 -34.25 -5.42 -15.00
CA MET A 56 -32.91 -5.56 -15.57
C MET A 56 -31.82 -4.91 -14.71
N VAL A 57 -32.16 -4.38 -13.51
CA VAL A 57 -31.21 -3.63 -12.68
C VAL A 57 -31.30 -4.09 -11.25
N ARG A 58 -30.12 -4.41 -10.66
CA ARG A 58 -29.96 -4.74 -9.25
C ARG A 58 -28.92 -3.80 -8.64
N VAL A 59 -29.14 -3.35 -7.43
CA VAL A 59 -28.15 -2.59 -6.66
C VAL A 59 -27.55 -3.49 -5.61
N ARG A 60 -26.23 -3.42 -5.46
CA ARG A 60 -25.46 -4.16 -4.47
C ARG A 60 -24.64 -3.19 -3.62
N THR A 61 -24.57 -3.45 -2.33
CA THR A 61 -23.65 -2.77 -1.42
C THR A 61 -23.07 -3.78 -0.46
N GLY A 62 -21.84 -3.56 -0.05
CA GLY A 62 -21.16 -4.50 0.82
C GLY A 62 -19.84 -3.98 1.37
N LEU A 63 -19.26 -4.79 2.23
CA LEU A 63 -17.94 -4.58 2.81
C LEU A 63 -17.06 -5.77 2.46
N SER A 64 -15.84 -5.50 2.04
CA SER A 64 -14.81 -6.53 1.82
C SER A 64 -13.56 -6.21 2.63
N TYR A 65 -12.91 -7.26 3.09
CA TYR A 65 -11.66 -7.20 3.84
C TYR A 65 -10.65 -8.17 3.25
N THR A 66 -9.50 -7.67 2.84
CA THR A 66 -8.40 -8.49 2.37
C THR A 66 -7.62 -8.99 3.59
N PRO A 67 -7.56 -10.32 3.82
CA PRO A 67 -6.77 -10.88 4.89
C PRO A 67 -5.31 -10.43 4.78
N ARG A 68 -4.67 -10.17 5.91
CA ARG A 68 -3.26 -9.82 5.96
C ARG A 68 -2.44 -11.03 5.52
N PHE A 69 -1.78 -10.92 4.39
CA PHE A 69 -0.72 -11.83 3.99
C PHE A 69 0.60 -11.10 4.06
N GLU A 70 1.64 -11.82 4.47
CA GLU A 70 2.97 -11.27 4.66
C GLU A 70 3.84 -11.65 3.47
N VAL A 71 4.51 -10.66 2.90
CA VAL A 71 5.48 -10.85 1.82
C VAL A 71 6.86 -10.51 2.38
N PRO A 72 7.75 -11.48 2.56
CA PRO A 72 9.10 -11.23 3.02
C PRO A 72 9.92 -10.58 1.90
N MET A 73 10.67 -9.55 2.25
CA MET A 73 11.57 -8.81 1.38
C MET A 73 12.91 -8.65 2.08
N THR A 74 14.02 -8.69 1.34
CA THR A 74 15.37 -8.52 1.88
C THR A 74 16.07 -7.39 1.15
N PHE A 75 16.68 -6.49 1.88
CA PHE A 75 17.38 -5.32 1.39
C PHE A 75 18.82 -5.34 1.86
N GLY A 76 19.77 -5.04 0.97
CA GLY A 76 21.17 -4.88 1.35
C GLY A 76 21.45 -3.54 2.02
N ILE A 77 22.27 -3.53 3.06
CA ILE A 77 22.84 -2.33 3.63
C ILE A 77 24.16 -2.01 2.90
N GLN A 78 24.33 -0.77 2.50
CA GLN A 78 25.51 -0.29 1.80
C GLN A 78 26.18 0.84 2.59
N VAL A 79 27.47 1.02 2.35
CA VAL A 79 28.27 2.13 2.88
C VAL A 79 28.84 2.92 1.73
N GLY A 80 28.43 4.21 1.65
CA GLY A 80 28.81 5.11 0.56
C GLY A 80 28.09 4.78 -0.77
N ASP A 81 28.41 5.56 -1.78
CA ASP A 81 27.67 5.60 -3.04
C ASP A 81 28.16 4.56 -4.06
N ASP A 82 29.31 3.93 -3.84
CA ASP A 82 29.91 2.97 -4.76
C ASP A 82 29.63 1.51 -4.30
N PRO A 83 28.73 0.78 -4.99
CA PRO A 83 28.40 -0.60 -4.65
C PRO A 83 29.62 -1.55 -4.69
N ALA A 84 30.61 -1.27 -5.53
CA ALA A 84 31.77 -2.14 -5.69
C ALA A 84 32.67 -2.16 -4.45
N THR A 85 32.74 -1.05 -3.73
CA THR A 85 33.54 -0.91 -2.50
C THR A 85 32.72 -1.09 -1.23
N SER A 86 31.40 -1.02 -1.32
CA SER A 86 30.47 -1.02 -0.19
C SER A 86 30.64 -2.24 0.72
N ALA A 87 30.70 -3.46 0.18
CA ALA A 87 30.84 -4.68 0.98
C ALA A 87 32.13 -4.68 1.83
N SER A 88 33.25 -4.21 1.27
CA SER A 88 34.52 -4.12 2.02
C SER A 88 34.46 -3.05 3.11
N LYS A 89 33.83 -1.91 2.83
CA LYS A 89 33.60 -0.84 3.80
C LYS A 89 32.67 -1.30 4.92
N PHE A 90 31.55 -1.96 4.54
CA PHE A 90 30.57 -2.49 5.48
C PHE A 90 31.22 -3.48 6.48
N ASN A 91 31.97 -4.47 6.00
CA ASN A 91 32.60 -5.48 6.86
C ASN A 91 33.55 -4.86 7.90
N LYS A 92 34.28 -3.79 7.53
CA LYS A 92 35.14 -3.08 8.46
C LYS A 92 34.35 -2.34 9.54
N MET A 93 33.24 -1.70 9.13
CA MET A 93 32.38 -0.95 10.05
C MET A 93 31.54 -1.87 10.92
N ALA A 94 31.02 -2.97 10.37
CA ALA A 94 30.24 -3.96 11.10
C ALA A 94 31.00 -4.55 12.27
N ALA A 95 32.29 -4.86 12.09
CA ALA A 95 33.14 -5.34 13.19
C ALA A 95 33.24 -4.32 14.35
N VAL A 96 33.45 -3.05 14.02
CA VAL A 96 33.51 -1.98 15.03
C VAL A 96 32.16 -1.77 15.72
N LEU A 97 31.08 -1.81 14.94
CA LEU A 97 29.70 -1.65 15.45
C LEU A 97 29.28 -2.84 16.32
N GLN A 98 29.69 -4.05 15.95
CA GLN A 98 29.47 -5.24 16.77
C GLN A 98 30.18 -5.15 18.10
N ASP A 99 31.46 -4.69 18.13
CA ASP A 99 32.19 -4.47 19.36
C ASP A 99 31.52 -3.40 20.25
N LEU A 100 30.93 -2.37 19.63
CA LEU A 100 30.24 -1.28 20.32
C LEU A 100 28.88 -1.69 20.87
N THR A 101 28.10 -2.42 20.08
CA THR A 101 26.70 -2.77 20.40
C THR A 101 26.56 -4.11 21.11
N GLY A 102 27.58 -4.98 21.00
CA GLY A 102 27.53 -6.35 21.50
C GLY A 102 26.65 -7.30 20.69
N ASN A 103 26.12 -6.84 19.55
CA ASN A 103 25.25 -7.61 18.68
C ASN A 103 25.85 -7.75 17.28
N PRO A 104 25.59 -8.87 16.57
CA PRO A 104 26.01 -9.01 15.18
C PRO A 104 25.28 -7.98 14.30
N VAL A 105 26.00 -7.42 13.34
CA VAL A 105 25.49 -6.46 12.37
C VAL A 105 25.51 -7.12 11.01
N ASP A 106 24.32 -7.44 10.50
CA ASP A 106 24.13 -8.07 9.19
C ASP A 106 24.15 -7.01 8.09
N ASP A 107 24.63 -7.41 6.91
CA ASP A 107 24.68 -6.59 5.69
C ASP A 107 23.33 -6.48 4.97
N HIS A 108 22.28 -6.97 5.60
CA HIS A 108 20.94 -6.94 5.05
C HIS A 108 19.86 -6.71 6.12
N VAL A 109 18.73 -6.16 5.67
CA VAL A 109 17.53 -5.94 6.47
C VAL A 109 16.40 -6.78 5.90
N GLU A 110 15.78 -7.59 6.74
CA GLU A 110 14.57 -8.29 6.40
C GLU A 110 13.35 -7.42 6.72
N MET A 111 12.49 -7.25 5.72
CA MET A 111 11.24 -6.52 5.85
C MET A 111 10.03 -7.42 5.57
N LEU A 112 8.89 -7.06 6.15
CA LEU A 112 7.59 -7.70 5.92
C LEU A 112 6.65 -6.69 5.29
N GLY A 113 6.24 -6.96 4.04
CA GLY A 113 5.12 -6.28 3.42
C GLY A 113 3.80 -6.90 3.87
N LYS A 114 2.85 -6.09 4.33
CA LYS A 114 1.51 -6.53 4.75
C LYS A 114 0.44 -5.81 3.97
N ALA A 115 -0.42 -6.56 3.28
CA ALA A 115 -1.62 -5.98 2.69
C ALA A 115 -2.58 -5.52 3.80
N LYS A 116 -3.19 -4.34 3.62
CA LYS A 116 -4.14 -3.74 4.56
C LYS A 116 -5.24 -3.04 3.78
N MET A 117 -6.18 -3.82 3.28
CA MET A 117 -7.24 -3.28 2.44
C MET A 117 -8.61 -3.74 2.95
N TRP A 118 -9.46 -2.76 3.24
CA TRP A 118 -10.89 -2.97 3.37
C TRP A 118 -11.60 -2.00 2.43
N ASN A 119 -12.73 -2.41 1.89
CA ASN A 119 -13.48 -1.54 1.00
C ASN A 119 -14.97 -1.70 1.27
N TRP A 120 -15.67 -0.57 1.29
CA TRP A 120 -17.10 -0.52 1.07
C TRP A 120 -17.36 -0.36 -0.42
N ASN A 121 -18.38 -1.04 -0.96
CA ASN A 121 -18.75 -0.93 -2.36
C ASN A 121 -20.21 -0.51 -2.53
N LEU A 122 -20.46 0.18 -3.64
CA LEU A 122 -21.79 0.42 -4.18
C LEU A 122 -21.73 0.12 -5.67
N LEU A 123 -22.45 -0.93 -6.07
CA LEU A 123 -22.42 -1.50 -7.41
C LEU A 123 -23.82 -1.57 -7.98
N VAL A 124 -23.94 -1.36 -9.28
CA VAL A 124 -25.16 -1.52 -10.05
C VAL A 124 -24.92 -2.60 -11.08
N ASP A 125 -25.73 -3.65 -11.02
CA ASP A 125 -25.76 -4.75 -11.98
C ASP A 125 -26.82 -4.50 -13.02
N PHE A 126 -26.43 -4.59 -14.27
CA PHE A 126 -27.33 -4.55 -15.42
C PHE A 126 -27.37 -5.92 -16.10
N TYR A 127 -28.56 -6.43 -16.32
CA TYR A 127 -28.83 -7.72 -16.96
C TYR A 127 -29.27 -7.49 -18.41
N PRO A 128 -28.37 -7.55 -19.40
CA PRO A 128 -28.68 -7.19 -20.79
C PRO A 128 -29.58 -8.20 -21.49
N LEU A 129 -29.60 -9.45 -21.02
CA LEU A 129 -30.32 -10.55 -21.65
C LEU A 129 -31.64 -10.79 -20.94
N LYS A 130 -32.74 -10.31 -21.50
CA LYS A 130 -34.10 -10.44 -20.90
C LYS A 130 -34.52 -11.89 -20.61
N HIS A 131 -34.05 -12.84 -21.42
CA HIS A 131 -34.42 -14.26 -21.30
C HIS A 131 -33.36 -15.08 -20.53
N ASN A 132 -32.17 -14.49 -20.27
CA ASN A 132 -31.10 -15.15 -19.53
C ASN A 132 -30.50 -14.17 -18.51
N LYS A 133 -31.06 -14.15 -17.32
CA LYS A 133 -30.66 -13.28 -16.21
C LYS A 133 -29.44 -13.82 -15.43
N HIS A 134 -28.68 -14.75 -16.00
CA HIS A 134 -27.44 -15.25 -15.39
C HIS A 134 -26.26 -14.30 -15.61
N TRP A 135 -26.23 -13.61 -16.76
CA TRP A 135 -25.16 -12.71 -17.12
C TRP A 135 -25.49 -11.27 -16.73
N ARG A 136 -24.54 -10.61 -16.11
CA ARG A 136 -24.65 -9.20 -15.74
C ARG A 136 -23.40 -8.41 -16.09
N VAL A 137 -23.59 -7.14 -16.38
CA VAL A 137 -22.52 -6.12 -16.44
C VAL A 137 -22.68 -5.29 -15.19
N THR A 138 -21.56 -5.03 -14.52
CA THR A 138 -21.53 -4.31 -13.25
C THR A 138 -20.75 -3.04 -13.40
N ALA A 139 -21.26 -1.93 -12.89
CA ALA A 139 -20.54 -0.68 -12.75
C ALA A 139 -20.80 -0.09 -11.37
N GLY A 140 -19.83 0.67 -10.85
CA GLY A 140 -19.96 1.28 -9.54
C GLY A 140 -18.61 1.72 -9.00
N PHE A 141 -18.44 1.67 -7.70
CA PHE A 141 -17.19 2.07 -7.05
C PHE A 141 -16.96 1.34 -5.74
N PHE A 142 -15.71 1.34 -5.35
CA PHE A 142 -15.24 0.95 -4.03
C PHE A 142 -14.69 2.18 -3.30
N LEU A 143 -14.98 2.28 -2.00
CA LEU A 143 -14.38 3.26 -1.09
C LEU A 143 -13.62 2.52 0.00
N GLY A 144 -12.38 2.92 0.23
CA GLY A 144 -11.54 2.30 1.25
C GLY A 144 -10.36 3.19 1.61
N PRO A 145 -9.46 2.74 2.49
CA PRO A 145 -8.27 3.51 2.83
C PRO A 145 -7.42 3.75 1.60
N SER A 146 -6.71 4.87 1.61
CA SER A 146 -5.69 5.16 0.59
C SER A 146 -4.45 4.28 0.77
N THR A 147 -4.04 3.97 2.00
CA THR A 147 -2.95 3.02 2.27
C THR A 147 -3.48 1.59 2.14
N VAL A 148 -2.95 0.85 1.17
CA VAL A 148 -3.38 -0.52 0.83
C VAL A 148 -2.37 -1.60 1.22
N ALA A 149 -1.11 -1.21 1.43
CA ALA A 149 -0.07 -2.08 1.97
C ALA A 149 0.92 -1.26 2.80
N GLU A 150 1.49 -1.91 3.80
CA GLU A 150 2.53 -1.37 4.69
C GLU A 150 3.71 -2.36 4.69
N ALA A 151 4.93 -1.85 4.70
CA ALA A 151 6.13 -2.64 4.88
C ALA A 151 6.93 -2.10 6.05
N PHE A 152 7.52 -2.99 6.86
CA PHE A 152 8.37 -2.63 7.98
C PHE A 152 9.42 -3.72 8.21
N ASN A 153 10.55 -3.34 8.81
CA ASN A 153 11.60 -4.30 9.13
C ASN A 153 11.17 -5.30 10.20
N LYS A 154 11.72 -6.50 10.12
CA LYS A 154 11.56 -7.49 11.18
C LYS A 154 12.36 -7.11 12.43
N THR A 155 11.95 -7.66 13.57
CA THR A 155 12.62 -7.44 14.85
C THR A 155 14.06 -7.94 14.83
N GLU A 156 14.33 -9.01 14.09
CA GLU A 156 15.66 -9.61 13.96
C GLU A 156 16.67 -8.64 13.31
N SER A 157 16.20 -7.75 12.43
CA SER A 157 17.04 -6.74 11.77
C SER A 157 17.24 -5.46 12.59
N MET A 158 16.61 -5.35 13.78
CA MET A 158 16.71 -4.14 14.61
C MET A 158 18.15 -3.84 15.04
N ALA A 159 18.95 -4.85 15.39
CA ALA A 159 20.34 -4.64 15.80
C ALA A 159 21.16 -3.99 14.69
N SER A 160 21.02 -4.46 13.46
CA SER A 160 21.69 -3.87 12.28
C SER A 160 21.22 -2.45 12.01
N LEU A 161 19.91 -2.15 12.14
CA LEU A 161 19.37 -0.80 11.94
C LEU A 161 19.81 0.17 13.03
N VAL A 162 19.89 -0.26 14.28
CA VAL A 162 20.48 0.54 15.39
C VAL A 162 21.94 0.85 15.09
N ALA A 163 22.71 -0.14 14.61
CA ALA A 163 24.11 0.07 14.23
C ALA A 163 24.24 1.09 13.08
N VAL A 164 23.37 1.01 12.06
CA VAL A 164 23.30 2.01 10.98
C VAL A 164 22.98 3.40 11.52
N SER A 165 22.03 3.52 12.45
CA SER A 165 21.68 4.81 13.08
C SER A 165 22.85 5.38 13.87
N ILE A 166 23.57 4.57 14.65
CA ILE A 166 24.76 4.99 15.40
C ILE A 166 25.84 5.48 14.44
N TYR A 167 26.12 4.70 13.39
CA TYR A 167 27.09 5.07 12.37
C TYR A 167 26.76 6.41 11.72
N ASN A 168 25.53 6.59 11.24
CA ASN A 168 25.12 7.82 10.58
C ASN A 168 25.12 9.03 11.53
N ASN A 169 24.76 8.83 12.79
CA ASN A 169 24.85 9.89 13.79
C ASN A 169 26.31 10.35 13.99
N MET A 170 27.26 9.41 14.01
CA MET A 170 28.69 9.76 14.06
C MET A 170 29.16 10.47 12.78
N TYR A 171 28.74 9.96 11.62
CA TYR A 171 29.02 10.58 10.32
C TYR A 171 28.55 12.04 10.29
N ASP A 172 27.27 12.30 10.62
CA ASP A 172 26.68 13.64 10.59
C ASP A 172 27.34 14.62 11.56
N LYS A 173 27.85 14.13 12.69
CA LYS A 173 28.59 14.94 13.66
C LYS A 173 30.00 15.34 13.18
N LEU A 174 30.60 14.57 12.29
CA LEU A 174 31.95 14.78 11.82
C LEU A 174 32.04 15.36 10.41
N HIS A 175 31.18 14.89 9.50
CA HIS A 175 31.24 15.24 8.08
C HIS A 175 31.13 16.74 7.84
N GLY A 176 32.01 17.28 7.00
CA GLY A 176 32.05 18.70 6.63
C GLY A 176 32.40 19.69 7.74
N LYS A 177 32.73 19.20 8.94
CA LYS A 177 33.10 20.08 10.07
C LYS A 177 34.54 20.60 9.98
N THR A 178 34.73 21.86 10.37
CA THR A 178 36.05 22.45 10.53
C THR A 178 36.72 21.96 11.82
N LYS A 179 38.04 22.07 11.91
CA LYS A 179 38.79 21.75 13.14
C LYS A 179 38.25 22.44 14.38
N ARG A 180 37.79 23.68 14.23
CA ARG A 180 37.21 24.46 15.33
C ARG A 180 35.87 23.91 15.80
N GLU A 181 35.02 23.43 14.87
CA GLU A 181 33.72 22.83 15.17
C GLU A 181 33.88 21.43 15.76
N LEU A 182 34.91 20.68 15.36
CA LEU A 182 35.23 19.37 15.93
C LEU A 182 35.70 19.45 17.37
N ALA A 183 36.32 20.56 17.76
CA ALA A 183 36.82 20.75 19.12
C ALA A 183 35.62 20.78 20.11
N GLY A 184 35.46 19.72 20.90
CA GLY A 184 34.37 19.56 21.87
C GLY A 184 33.13 18.84 21.35
N VAL A 185 33.18 18.22 20.16
CA VAL A 185 32.12 17.36 19.66
C VAL A 185 31.97 16.11 20.54
N LYS A 186 30.78 15.88 21.05
CA LYS A 186 30.38 14.59 21.66
C LYS A 186 30.02 13.61 20.54
N LEU A 187 30.94 12.75 20.17
CA LEU A 187 30.77 11.84 19.03
C LEU A 187 29.66 10.80 19.31
N ILE A 188 29.66 10.26 20.52
CA ILE A 188 28.65 9.28 20.97
C ILE A 188 27.97 9.87 22.20
N ASP A 189 26.64 9.94 22.17
CA ASP A 189 25.86 10.27 23.34
C ASP A 189 25.63 8.99 24.16
N LEU A 190 26.45 8.81 25.15
CA LEU A 190 26.38 7.68 26.09
C LEU A 190 25.50 8.02 27.32
N SER A 191 24.82 9.14 27.36
CA SER A 191 23.93 9.54 28.46
C SER A 191 22.83 8.51 28.72
N VAL A 192 22.43 7.78 27.66
CA VAL A 192 21.48 6.65 27.76
C VAL A 192 22.02 5.51 28.63
N LEU A 193 23.33 5.36 28.75
CA LEU A 193 24.00 4.35 29.60
C LEU A 193 24.25 4.84 31.04
N GLY A 194 23.89 6.08 31.33
CA GLY A 194 24.00 6.72 32.66
C GLY A 194 24.86 7.98 32.65
N GLU A 195 24.62 8.89 33.59
CA GLU A 195 25.29 10.19 33.70
C GLU A 195 26.84 10.10 33.76
N LYS A 196 27.39 8.97 34.25
CA LYS A 196 28.82 8.73 34.31
C LYS A 196 29.50 8.72 32.94
N TYR A 197 28.79 8.48 31.88
CA TYR A 197 29.30 8.39 30.50
C TYR A 197 29.00 9.63 29.65
N SER A 198 28.29 10.62 30.20
CA SER A 198 27.83 11.80 29.45
C SER A 198 29.00 12.74 29.01
N ASP A 199 30.19 12.64 29.61
CA ASP A 199 31.30 13.58 29.43
C ASP A 199 32.54 12.95 28.77
N ILE A 200 32.35 11.93 27.91
CA ILE A 200 33.46 11.36 27.15
C ILE A 200 33.76 12.24 25.93
N TYR A 201 34.90 12.91 25.96
CA TYR A 201 35.39 13.69 24.83
C TYR A 201 36.55 12.93 24.16
N PHE A 202 36.56 12.94 22.84
CA PHE A 202 37.65 12.37 22.06
C PHE A 202 38.67 13.45 21.75
N ASP A 203 39.96 13.03 21.67
CA ASP A 203 41.03 13.93 21.25
C ASP A 203 40.79 14.44 19.82
N LEU A 204 41.19 15.71 19.55
CA LEU A 204 40.96 16.36 18.26
C LEU A 204 41.67 15.61 17.11
N ASP A 205 42.86 15.08 17.33
CA ASP A 205 43.60 14.34 16.31
C ASP A 205 42.87 13.01 15.96
N LEU A 206 42.26 12.37 16.94
CA LEU A 206 41.43 11.21 16.72
C LEU A 206 40.13 11.56 15.94
N LEU A 207 39.48 12.67 16.31
CA LEU A 207 38.25 13.14 15.61
C LEU A 207 38.55 13.46 14.13
N LEU A 208 39.71 14.08 13.84
CA LEU A 208 40.13 14.35 12.46
C LEU A 208 40.39 13.08 11.65
N LYS A 209 41.02 12.06 12.26
CA LYS A 209 41.21 10.76 11.60
C LYS A 209 39.90 10.04 11.38
N LEU A 210 38.98 10.10 12.34
CA LEU A 210 37.63 9.53 12.20
C LEU A 210 36.86 10.26 11.11
N GLN A 211 36.92 11.60 11.06
CA GLN A 211 36.29 12.39 10.01
C GLN A 211 36.78 11.95 8.63
N GLU A 212 38.10 11.87 8.42
CA GLU A 212 38.69 11.39 7.15
C GLU A 212 38.19 9.98 6.81
N GLY A 213 38.10 9.10 7.82
CA GLY A 213 37.57 7.74 7.65
C GLY A 213 36.12 7.73 7.22
N PHE A 214 35.24 8.53 7.85
CA PHE A 214 33.85 8.67 7.52
C PHE A 214 33.63 9.35 6.16
N ASP A 215 34.37 10.40 5.83
CA ASP A 215 34.29 11.09 4.54
C ASP A 215 34.69 10.17 3.38
N ASN A 216 35.67 9.30 3.58
CA ASN A 216 36.07 8.28 2.60
C ASN A 216 35.07 7.10 2.50
N ALA A 217 34.41 6.77 3.60
CA ALA A 217 33.44 5.67 3.63
C ALA A 217 32.08 6.07 3.07
N GLY A 218 31.57 7.25 3.44
CA GLY A 218 30.24 7.74 3.11
C GLY A 218 29.16 7.28 4.10
N ARG A 219 27.91 7.67 3.87
CA ARG A 219 26.75 7.28 4.67
C ARG A 219 26.45 5.79 4.55
N MET A 220 25.82 5.23 5.60
CA MET A 220 25.37 3.85 5.63
C MET A 220 23.84 3.80 5.55
N GLY A 221 23.29 2.89 4.75
CA GLY A 221 21.85 2.70 4.64
C GLY A 221 21.45 1.75 3.53
N ILE A 222 20.14 1.70 3.25
CA ILE A 222 19.58 0.90 2.17
C ILE A 222 19.57 1.76 0.90
N HIS A 223 20.38 1.39 -0.09
CA HIS A 223 20.47 2.10 -1.36
C HIS A 223 19.29 1.68 -2.27
N LEU A 224 18.37 2.60 -2.54
CA LEU A 224 17.14 2.33 -3.28
C LEU A 224 17.10 2.98 -4.68
N GLY A 225 18.21 3.47 -5.19
CA GLY A 225 18.29 4.11 -6.51
C GLY A 225 18.76 5.56 -6.43
N ASN A 226 18.37 6.40 -7.39
CA ASN A 226 18.82 7.77 -7.49
C ASN A 226 17.64 8.73 -7.63
N TYR A 227 17.75 9.94 -7.12
CA TYR A 227 16.72 10.95 -7.25
C TYR A 227 16.51 11.36 -8.71
N VAL A 228 15.25 11.38 -9.17
CA VAL A 228 14.89 11.82 -10.54
C VAL A 228 14.88 13.34 -10.70
N ARG A 229 14.88 14.10 -9.60
CA ARG A 229 14.82 15.55 -9.55
C ARG A 229 15.51 16.09 -8.29
N ASP A 230 15.82 17.37 -8.30
CA ASP A 230 16.31 18.06 -7.12
C ASP A 230 15.28 17.99 -5.99
N VAL A 231 15.74 17.66 -4.78
CA VAL A 231 14.93 17.70 -3.56
C VAL A 231 15.32 18.97 -2.81
N VAL A 232 14.31 19.75 -2.43
CA VAL A 232 14.50 21.02 -1.73
C VAL A 232 13.89 20.96 -0.33
N ASP A 233 14.51 21.67 0.60
CA ASP A 233 13.96 21.86 1.95
C ASP A 233 12.77 22.86 1.95
N GLU A 234 12.16 23.09 3.11
CA GLU A 234 11.06 24.06 3.27
C GLU A 234 11.47 25.52 2.96
N ALA A 235 12.78 25.82 3.03
CA ALA A 235 13.34 27.14 2.71
C ALA A 235 13.69 27.28 1.22
N GLY A 236 13.57 26.19 0.42
CA GLY A 236 13.89 26.18 -1.01
C GLY A 236 15.35 25.89 -1.34
N ASN A 237 16.17 25.48 -0.37
CA ASN A 237 17.55 25.07 -0.63
C ASN A 237 17.58 23.64 -1.17
N VAL A 238 18.41 23.37 -2.18
CA VAL A 238 18.62 22.02 -2.71
C VAL A 238 19.40 21.20 -1.69
N ILE A 239 18.78 20.14 -1.18
CA ILE A 239 19.38 19.18 -0.24
C ILE A 239 19.92 17.93 -0.95
N HIS A 240 19.27 17.51 -2.04
CA HIS A 240 19.76 16.49 -2.95
C HIS A 240 19.55 16.93 -4.38
N LYS A 241 20.50 16.64 -5.24
CA LYS A 241 20.41 16.94 -6.68
C LYS A 241 19.85 15.77 -7.45
N GLN A 242 19.31 16.05 -8.61
CA GLN A 242 18.99 15.01 -9.57
C GLN A 242 20.21 14.13 -9.84
N GLY A 243 20.00 12.81 -9.76
CA GLY A 243 21.05 11.81 -9.94
C GLY A 243 21.81 11.44 -8.67
N ASP A 244 21.64 12.18 -7.57
CA ASP A 244 22.22 11.79 -6.28
C ASP A 244 21.62 10.46 -5.81
N PRO A 245 22.40 9.59 -5.14
CA PRO A 245 21.90 8.33 -4.62
C PRO A 245 20.85 8.56 -3.52
N TYR A 246 19.73 7.82 -3.62
CA TYR A 246 18.74 7.76 -2.56
C TYR A 246 19.08 6.63 -1.58
N ILE A 247 19.50 7.01 -0.38
CA ILE A 247 19.89 6.10 0.69
C ILE A 247 18.87 6.21 1.82
N LEU A 248 18.05 5.16 1.98
CA LEU A 248 17.08 5.08 3.06
C LEU A 248 17.80 4.71 4.37
N THR A 249 17.73 5.61 5.35
CA THR A 249 18.27 5.42 6.70
C THR A 249 17.12 5.12 7.67
N PRO A 250 17.37 4.45 8.80
CA PRO A 250 16.34 4.22 9.81
C PRO A 250 15.76 5.54 10.37
N ASP A 251 14.49 5.50 10.79
CA ASP A 251 13.83 6.59 11.51
C ASP A 251 14.33 6.71 12.98
N ASP A 252 13.75 7.64 13.74
CA ASP A 252 14.11 7.86 15.15
C ASP A 252 13.85 6.64 16.04
N ASP A 253 12.92 5.77 15.64
CA ASP A 253 12.63 4.48 16.29
C ASP A 253 13.57 3.36 15.81
N HIS A 254 14.58 3.68 15.02
CA HIS A 254 15.49 2.75 14.35
C HIS A 254 14.76 1.77 13.43
N MET A 255 13.67 2.20 12.81
CA MET A 255 12.87 1.38 11.90
C MET A 255 12.92 1.90 10.47
N VAL A 256 12.76 0.97 9.54
CA VAL A 256 12.52 1.27 8.12
C VAL A 256 11.09 0.90 7.78
N LYS A 257 10.35 1.85 7.23
CA LYS A 257 8.92 1.71 6.91
C LYS A 257 8.63 2.22 5.51
N ALA A 258 7.70 1.57 4.82
CA ALA A 258 7.16 2.07 3.56
C ALA A 258 5.64 1.80 3.49
N ASN A 259 4.93 2.67 2.79
CA ASN A 259 3.48 2.62 2.64
C ASN A 259 3.08 2.73 1.18
N MET A 260 2.34 1.77 0.68
CA MET A 260 1.75 1.83 -0.66
C MET A 260 0.40 2.52 -0.60
N LYS A 261 0.24 3.58 -1.40
CA LYS A 261 -0.97 4.39 -1.46
C LYS A 261 -1.61 4.37 -2.84
N VAL A 262 -2.93 4.35 -2.86
CA VAL A 262 -3.80 4.47 -4.04
C VAL A 262 -4.95 5.42 -3.70
N ASN A 263 -5.78 5.79 -4.69
CA ASN A 263 -6.96 6.61 -4.40
C ASN A 263 -7.95 5.87 -3.49
N ALA A 264 -8.55 6.60 -2.55
CA ALA A 264 -9.59 6.07 -1.67
C ALA A 264 -10.87 5.72 -2.45
N PHE A 265 -11.24 6.55 -3.43
CA PHE A 265 -12.33 6.29 -4.36
C PHE A 265 -11.81 5.52 -5.57
N LYS A 266 -12.37 4.34 -5.82
CA LYS A 266 -11.92 3.37 -6.81
C LYS A 266 -13.09 2.98 -7.71
N PRO A 267 -13.29 3.63 -8.87
CA PRO A 267 -14.28 3.22 -9.86
C PRO A 267 -14.09 1.75 -10.25
N TYR A 268 -15.21 1.08 -10.51
CA TYR A 268 -15.24 -0.34 -10.86
C TYR A 268 -16.12 -0.59 -12.07
N VAL A 269 -15.65 -1.45 -12.95
CA VAL A 269 -16.42 -2.03 -14.03
C VAL A 269 -16.10 -3.51 -14.14
N GLY A 270 -17.12 -4.32 -14.37
CA GLY A 270 -16.96 -5.77 -14.47
C GLY A 270 -18.14 -6.46 -15.11
N PHE A 271 -18.04 -7.75 -15.17
CA PHE A 271 -19.10 -8.64 -15.59
C PHE A 271 -19.20 -9.80 -14.61
N GLY A 272 -20.36 -10.43 -14.56
CA GLY A 272 -20.58 -11.56 -13.67
C GLY A 272 -21.56 -12.56 -14.25
N TYR A 273 -21.46 -13.75 -13.71
CA TYR A 273 -22.40 -14.83 -13.96
C TYR A 273 -22.95 -15.33 -12.63
N GLU A 274 -24.26 -15.52 -12.52
CA GLU A 274 -24.91 -16.04 -11.32
C GLU A 274 -25.94 -17.10 -11.71
N GLY A 275 -25.95 -18.21 -11.00
CA GLY A 275 -26.87 -19.30 -11.20
C GLY A 275 -27.32 -19.92 -9.89
N ARG A 276 -28.29 -20.84 -9.96
CA ARG A 276 -28.74 -21.61 -8.80
C ARG A 276 -27.65 -22.56 -8.34
N LEU A 277 -27.39 -22.62 -7.05
CA LEU A 277 -26.44 -23.57 -6.49
C LEU A 277 -27.03 -24.98 -6.43
N VAL A 278 -28.31 -25.08 -6.10
CA VAL A 278 -29.01 -26.35 -5.97
C VAL A 278 -30.23 -26.37 -6.90
N LYS A 279 -30.35 -27.46 -7.66
CA LYS A 279 -31.51 -27.66 -8.58
C LYS A 279 -32.81 -27.70 -7.77
N GLY A 280 -33.76 -26.81 -8.13
CA GLY A 280 -35.04 -26.70 -7.43
C GLY A 280 -35.07 -25.75 -6.23
N ASN A 281 -33.95 -25.16 -5.86
CA ASN A 281 -33.89 -24.12 -4.82
C ASN A 281 -33.46 -22.77 -5.42
N ASP A 282 -34.39 -21.85 -5.57
CA ASP A 282 -34.15 -20.54 -6.15
C ASP A 282 -33.55 -19.55 -5.15
N ARG A 283 -33.53 -19.91 -3.86
CA ARG A 283 -33.00 -19.05 -2.80
C ARG A 283 -31.47 -19.08 -2.70
N LEU A 284 -30.84 -20.23 -3.01
CA LEU A 284 -29.41 -20.40 -2.97
C LEU A 284 -28.78 -20.20 -4.34
N LYS A 285 -27.91 -19.22 -4.48
CA LYS A 285 -27.25 -18.86 -5.73
C LYS A 285 -25.73 -18.88 -5.54
N VAL A 286 -25.03 -19.21 -6.61
CA VAL A 286 -23.58 -19.06 -6.72
C VAL A 286 -23.27 -18.23 -7.95
N GLY A 287 -22.30 -17.35 -7.83
CA GLY A 287 -21.88 -16.49 -8.92
C GLY A 287 -20.37 -16.25 -8.93
N VAL A 288 -19.92 -15.75 -10.06
CA VAL A 288 -18.54 -15.30 -10.27
C VAL A 288 -18.60 -13.87 -10.80
N ASP A 289 -17.80 -13.00 -10.23
CA ASP A 289 -17.58 -11.63 -10.69
C ASP A 289 -16.15 -11.48 -11.18
N ALA A 290 -15.97 -10.90 -12.35
CA ALA A 290 -14.67 -10.52 -12.90
C ALA A 290 -14.72 -9.06 -13.37
N GLY A 291 -13.75 -8.26 -12.96
CA GLY A 291 -13.71 -6.85 -13.33
C GLY A 291 -12.42 -6.17 -12.94
N VAL A 292 -12.41 -4.86 -13.13
CA VAL A 292 -11.26 -4.01 -12.82
C VAL A 292 -11.70 -2.85 -11.92
N MET A 293 -10.92 -2.63 -10.89
CA MET A 293 -11.00 -1.49 -9.98
C MET A 293 -9.91 -0.50 -10.38
N LEU A 294 -10.30 0.71 -10.72
CA LEU A 294 -9.37 1.77 -11.13
C LEU A 294 -8.78 2.44 -9.89
N TRP A 295 -7.47 2.47 -9.79
CA TRP A 295 -6.76 3.07 -8.66
C TRP A 295 -6.55 4.59 -8.79
N GLY A 296 -6.95 5.15 -9.92
CA GLY A 296 -6.86 6.60 -10.19
C GLY A 296 -5.49 7.05 -10.67
N GLY A 297 -4.64 6.14 -11.10
CA GLY A 297 -3.29 6.34 -11.56
C GLY A 297 -2.36 5.24 -11.06
N LYS A 298 -1.06 5.46 -11.23
CA LYS A 298 -0.04 4.59 -10.62
C LYS A 298 -0.14 4.70 -9.09
N PRO A 299 0.05 3.61 -8.35
CA PRO A 299 0.23 3.70 -6.90
C PRO A 299 1.49 4.50 -6.57
N SER A 300 1.53 5.06 -5.37
CA SER A 300 2.73 5.65 -4.79
C SER A 300 3.25 4.76 -3.68
N VAL A 301 4.58 4.65 -3.53
CA VAL A 301 5.22 3.93 -2.43
C VAL A 301 6.08 4.90 -1.65
N PHE A 302 5.52 5.39 -0.55
CA PHE A 302 6.22 6.34 0.32
C PHE A 302 7.03 5.62 1.37
N THR A 303 8.29 5.95 1.46
CA THR A 303 9.15 5.61 2.61
C THR A 303 8.82 6.52 3.80
N HIS A 304 9.32 6.18 4.98
CA HIS A 304 9.02 6.95 6.20
C HIS A 304 9.56 8.39 6.18
N ASP A 305 10.57 8.69 5.35
CA ASP A 305 11.11 10.04 5.12
C ASP A 305 10.26 10.86 4.11
N GLY A 306 9.21 10.26 3.54
CA GLY A 306 8.28 10.94 2.62
C GLY A 306 8.63 10.83 1.15
N THR A 307 9.72 10.13 0.78
CA THR A 307 10.13 9.93 -0.62
C THR A 307 9.23 8.91 -1.31
N ASP A 308 8.73 9.22 -2.50
CA ASP A 308 7.94 8.30 -3.34
C ASP A 308 8.87 7.50 -4.26
N LEU A 309 9.07 6.22 -3.96
CA LEU A 309 9.94 5.32 -4.74
C LEU A 309 9.51 5.14 -6.20
N ILE A 310 8.27 5.45 -6.55
CA ILE A 310 7.76 5.30 -7.92
C ILE A 310 7.94 6.57 -8.74
N ASN A 311 7.84 7.74 -8.08
CA ASN A 311 7.82 9.02 -8.78
C ASN A 311 9.07 9.87 -8.54
N ASP A 312 9.80 9.66 -7.45
CA ASP A 312 10.94 10.48 -7.04
C ASP A 312 12.30 9.76 -7.18
N VAL A 313 12.27 8.45 -7.43
CA VAL A 313 13.49 7.61 -7.49
C VAL A 313 13.50 6.79 -8.78
N GLU A 314 14.65 6.69 -9.42
CA GLU A 314 14.89 5.83 -10.58
C GLU A 314 16.04 4.85 -10.30
N GLY A 315 16.14 3.80 -11.13
CA GLY A 315 17.24 2.85 -11.02
C GLY A 315 17.17 1.98 -9.75
N VAL A 316 15.98 1.80 -9.18
CA VAL A 316 15.79 0.91 -8.02
C VAL A 316 16.21 -0.50 -8.41
N THR A 317 17.21 -1.05 -7.72
CA THR A 317 17.83 -2.34 -8.04
C THR A 317 17.33 -3.48 -7.14
N GLY A 318 17.66 -4.73 -7.54
CA GLY A 318 17.30 -5.92 -6.78
C GLY A 318 15.81 -6.25 -6.79
N LYS A 319 15.39 -7.10 -5.87
CA LYS A 319 13.98 -7.53 -5.75
C LYS A 319 13.00 -6.36 -5.56
N VAL A 320 13.45 -5.28 -4.97
CA VAL A 320 12.63 -4.07 -4.77
C VAL A 320 12.36 -3.40 -6.10
N GLY A 321 13.37 -3.28 -6.95
CA GLY A 321 13.21 -2.78 -8.32
C GLY A 321 12.15 -3.56 -9.08
N ASP A 322 12.16 -4.88 -8.98
CA ASP A 322 11.14 -5.75 -9.60
C ASP A 322 9.74 -5.42 -9.07
N TYR A 323 9.58 -5.24 -7.75
CA TYR A 323 8.29 -4.86 -7.15
C TYR A 323 7.85 -3.45 -7.55
N VAL A 324 8.74 -2.47 -7.49
CA VAL A 324 8.48 -1.07 -7.90
C VAL A 324 8.11 -1.04 -9.39
N ASP A 325 8.79 -1.78 -10.23
CA ASP A 325 8.52 -1.89 -11.66
C ASP A 325 7.14 -2.49 -11.96
N VAL A 326 6.77 -3.57 -11.27
CA VAL A 326 5.44 -4.16 -11.39
C VAL A 326 4.38 -3.17 -10.92
N MET A 327 4.57 -2.56 -9.75
CA MET A 327 3.61 -1.61 -9.18
C MET A 327 3.47 -0.33 -10.01
N SER A 328 4.56 0.18 -10.58
CA SER A 328 4.54 1.37 -11.45
C SER A 328 3.70 1.19 -12.72
N LYS A 329 3.47 -0.06 -13.14
CA LYS A 329 2.64 -0.43 -14.29
C LYS A 329 1.18 -0.69 -13.93
N LEU A 330 0.86 -0.84 -12.63
CA LEU A 330 -0.48 -1.15 -12.15
C LEU A 330 -1.28 0.14 -11.93
N SER A 331 -2.12 0.51 -12.88
CA SER A 331 -3.14 1.56 -12.71
C SER A 331 -4.51 1.00 -12.33
N VAL A 332 -4.64 -0.32 -12.38
CA VAL A 332 -5.89 -1.04 -12.14
C VAL A 332 -5.65 -2.27 -11.27
N TYR A 333 -6.64 -2.62 -10.48
CA TYR A 333 -6.66 -3.85 -9.69
C TYR A 333 -7.69 -4.82 -10.24
N THR A 334 -7.25 -6.04 -10.60
CA THR A 334 -8.15 -7.07 -11.11
C THR A 334 -8.94 -7.69 -9.96
N VAL A 335 -10.26 -7.62 -10.07
CA VAL A 335 -11.19 -8.21 -9.11
C VAL A 335 -11.75 -9.50 -9.70
N LEU A 336 -11.48 -10.61 -9.03
CA LEU A 336 -12.04 -11.93 -9.30
C LEU A 336 -12.66 -12.46 -8.01
N ASN A 337 -13.99 -12.58 -7.96
CA ASN A 337 -14.70 -13.03 -6.77
C ASN A 337 -15.65 -14.17 -7.10
N VAL A 338 -15.73 -15.13 -6.21
CA VAL A 338 -16.83 -16.09 -6.11
C VAL A 338 -17.80 -15.56 -5.06
N LYS A 339 -19.09 -15.60 -5.39
CA LYS A 339 -20.17 -15.12 -4.52
C LYS A 339 -21.14 -16.26 -4.24
N PHE A 340 -21.49 -16.42 -2.98
CA PHE A 340 -22.59 -17.24 -2.52
C PHE A 340 -23.66 -16.32 -1.96
N SER A 341 -24.90 -16.45 -2.43
CA SER A 341 -25.99 -15.59 -1.97
C SER A 341 -27.24 -16.38 -1.61
N TYR A 342 -27.96 -15.85 -0.64
CA TYR A 342 -29.22 -16.39 -0.16
C TYR A 342 -30.31 -15.32 -0.23
N THR A 343 -31.41 -15.63 -0.89
CA THR A 343 -32.57 -14.76 -0.94
C THR A 343 -33.36 -14.93 0.36
N ILE A 344 -33.48 -13.84 1.13
CA ILE A 344 -34.04 -13.87 2.48
C ILE A 344 -35.55 -14.07 2.42
N PHE A 345 -36.22 -13.44 1.44
CA PHE A 345 -37.68 -13.47 1.30
C PHE A 345 -38.12 -13.77 -0.13
#